data_6e2ff13115767439145bfd9574edd3e9
#
_entry.id   6e2ff13115767439145bfd9574edd3e9
#
_cell.length_a   1.000
_cell.length_b   1.000
_cell.length_c   1.000
_cell.angle_alpha   90.00
_cell.angle_beta   90.00
_cell.angle_gamma   90.00
#
_symmetry.space_group_name_H-M   'P 1'
#
loop_
_entity.id
_entity.type
_entity.pdbx_description
1 polymer ?
#
loop_
_entity_poly.entity_id
_entity_poly.type
_entity_poly.pdbx_seq_one_letter_code
_entity_poly.pdbx_strand_id
1 'polypeptide(L)'
;MKTAKDVLKEIKDKDIKYVDFRFTDPRGKWQHVTFDVSMVDEDIFAEGTMFDGSSIAGWKAINESDMTLMPDPSTAQIDPFFAAPTMSIVCDILDPGTGQPYNRDPRGIAKKAEAYLKSTGIGDTVYVGPEAEFFIFDDVKFMADPYNTGFKLDHSELPTNGD
;
A
#
# COMPACT_ATOMS: atom_id res chain seq x y z
N MET A 1 -16.89 4.07 -9.96
CA MET A 1 -15.90 3.51 -9.01
C MET A 1 -16.19 2.04 -8.85
N LYS A 2 -15.17 1.18 -8.75
CA LYS A 2 -15.35 -0.24 -8.43
C LYS A 2 -15.97 -0.39 -7.05
N THR A 3 -16.88 -1.32 -6.89
CA THR A 3 -17.46 -1.72 -5.60
C THR A 3 -16.80 -3.00 -5.09
N ALA A 4 -17.01 -3.37 -3.82
CA ALA A 4 -16.55 -4.65 -3.28
C ALA A 4 -17.00 -5.85 -4.13
N LYS A 5 -18.25 -5.83 -4.59
CA LYS A 5 -18.81 -6.89 -5.48
C LYS A 5 -18.09 -6.96 -6.83
N ASP A 6 -17.71 -5.80 -7.40
CA ASP A 6 -16.95 -5.77 -8.66
C ASP A 6 -15.57 -6.38 -8.47
N VAL A 7 -14.90 -6.06 -7.33
CA VAL A 7 -13.59 -6.60 -6.97
C VAL A 7 -13.67 -8.12 -6.77
N LEU A 8 -14.60 -8.61 -5.98
CA LEU A 8 -14.78 -10.05 -5.74
C LEU A 8 -15.13 -10.82 -7.03
N LYS A 9 -15.88 -10.18 -7.93
CA LYS A 9 -16.12 -10.75 -9.25
C LYS A 9 -14.85 -10.81 -10.08
N GLU A 10 -14.07 -9.72 -10.12
CA GLU A 10 -12.80 -9.67 -10.87
C GLU A 10 -11.76 -10.68 -10.34
N ILE A 11 -11.69 -10.87 -9.03
CA ILE A 11 -10.88 -11.92 -8.39
C ILE A 11 -11.18 -13.29 -8.98
N LYS A 12 -12.47 -13.64 -9.13
CA LYS A 12 -12.91 -14.92 -9.69
C LYS A 12 -12.64 -15.00 -11.20
N ASP A 13 -13.01 -13.96 -11.94
CA ASP A 13 -12.91 -13.93 -13.40
C ASP A 13 -11.45 -13.99 -13.88
N LYS A 14 -10.51 -13.49 -13.10
CA LYS A 14 -9.08 -13.41 -13.40
C LYS A 14 -8.21 -14.45 -12.70
N ASP A 15 -8.85 -15.40 -12.00
CA ASP A 15 -8.18 -16.46 -11.23
C ASP A 15 -7.07 -15.91 -10.30
N ILE A 16 -7.37 -14.78 -9.61
CA ILE A 16 -6.46 -14.16 -8.64
C ILE A 16 -6.20 -15.14 -7.50
N LYS A 17 -4.96 -15.26 -7.08
CA LYS A 17 -4.53 -16.17 -6.00
C LYS A 17 -4.29 -15.43 -4.69
N TYR A 18 -3.80 -14.19 -4.78
CA TYR A 18 -3.46 -13.38 -3.62
C TYR A 18 -4.02 -11.98 -3.74
N VAL A 19 -4.41 -11.40 -2.59
CA VAL A 19 -4.76 -9.99 -2.46
C VAL A 19 -3.75 -9.31 -1.54
N ASP A 20 -3.13 -8.26 -2.04
CA ASP A 20 -2.08 -7.50 -1.36
C ASP A 20 -2.66 -6.16 -0.90
N PHE A 21 -2.99 -6.06 0.39
CA PHE A 21 -3.48 -4.84 1.01
C PHE A 21 -2.31 -3.91 1.32
N ARG A 22 -2.33 -2.71 0.73
CA ARG A 22 -1.25 -1.74 0.81
C ARG A 22 -1.68 -0.49 1.55
N PHE A 23 -0.76 0.06 2.32
CA PHE A 23 -0.95 1.33 3.02
C PHE A 23 0.39 2.07 3.13
N THR A 24 0.33 3.37 3.41
CA THR A 24 1.53 4.21 3.49
C THR A 24 1.90 4.44 4.96
N ASP A 25 3.16 4.25 5.31
CA ASP A 25 3.67 4.59 6.64
C ASP A 25 4.03 6.09 6.75
N PRO A 26 4.35 6.61 7.96
CA PRO A 26 4.71 8.02 8.15
C PRO A 26 5.96 8.48 7.40
N ARG A 27 6.78 7.54 6.91
CA ARG A 27 7.98 7.85 6.10
C ARG A 27 7.69 7.87 4.60
N GLY A 28 6.44 7.60 4.18
CA GLY A 28 6.06 7.51 2.79
C GLY A 28 6.33 6.14 2.15
N LYS A 29 6.78 5.15 2.91
CA LYS A 29 6.98 3.78 2.41
C LYS A 29 5.65 3.05 2.33
N TRP A 30 5.43 2.32 1.24
CA TRP A 30 4.35 1.35 1.17
C TRP A 30 4.67 0.14 2.04
N GLN A 31 3.78 -0.08 2.98
CA GLN A 31 3.69 -1.30 3.77
C GLN A 31 2.57 -2.16 3.19
N HIS A 32 2.59 -3.46 3.44
CA HIS A 32 1.56 -4.34 2.91
C HIS A 32 1.37 -5.60 3.74
N VAL A 33 0.21 -6.21 3.56
CA VAL A 33 -0.11 -7.55 4.05
C VAL A 33 -0.77 -8.31 2.91
N THR A 34 -0.24 -9.49 2.59
CA THR A 34 -0.77 -10.34 1.52
C THR A 34 -1.63 -11.45 2.10
N PHE A 35 -2.84 -11.59 1.58
CA PHE A 35 -3.79 -12.64 1.93
C PHE A 35 -3.95 -13.64 0.79
N ASP A 36 -4.08 -14.92 1.14
CA ASP A 36 -4.65 -15.90 0.20
C ASP A 36 -6.08 -15.49 -0.13
N VAL A 37 -6.48 -15.67 -1.38
CA VAL A 37 -7.80 -15.24 -1.87
C VAL A 37 -8.97 -15.87 -1.10
N SER A 38 -8.78 -17.05 -0.50
CA SER A 38 -9.80 -17.71 0.32
C SER A 38 -10.17 -16.94 1.60
N MET A 39 -9.32 -15.99 2.00
CA MET A 39 -9.55 -15.11 3.15
C MET A 39 -10.26 -13.81 2.79
N VAL A 40 -10.57 -13.59 1.50
CA VAL A 40 -11.08 -12.30 1.02
C VAL A 40 -12.54 -12.46 0.58
N ASP A 41 -13.43 -11.87 1.35
CA ASP A 41 -14.89 -11.92 1.16
C ASP A 41 -15.54 -10.52 1.26
N GLU A 42 -16.86 -10.46 1.31
CA GLU A 42 -17.57 -9.18 1.45
C GLU A 42 -17.32 -8.53 2.82
N ASP A 43 -17.10 -9.32 3.87
CA ASP A 43 -16.93 -8.81 5.24
C ASP A 43 -15.62 -8.04 5.38
N ILE A 44 -14.55 -8.46 4.68
CA ILE A 44 -13.27 -7.72 4.71
C ILE A 44 -13.39 -6.31 4.11
N PHE A 45 -14.32 -6.10 3.18
CA PHE A 45 -14.61 -4.77 2.64
C PHE A 45 -15.57 -3.95 3.51
N ALA A 46 -16.38 -4.62 4.32
CA ALA A 46 -17.35 -3.97 5.21
C ALA A 46 -16.72 -3.59 6.56
N GLU A 47 -15.92 -4.49 7.12
CA GLU A 47 -15.39 -4.39 8.49
C GLU A 47 -13.87 -4.15 8.53
N GLY A 48 -13.18 -4.41 7.44
CA GLY A 48 -11.73 -4.39 7.35
C GLY A 48 -11.07 -5.65 7.93
N THR A 49 -9.76 -5.61 8.05
CA THR A 49 -8.97 -6.68 8.66
C THR A 49 -7.95 -6.12 9.64
N MET A 50 -7.68 -6.86 10.71
CA MET A 50 -6.77 -6.42 11.76
C MET A 50 -5.31 -6.67 11.39
N PHE A 51 -4.43 -5.80 11.84
CA PHE A 51 -2.98 -5.99 11.81
C PHE A 51 -2.30 -5.32 12.99
N ASP A 52 -1.05 -5.69 13.25
CA ASP A 52 -0.25 -5.14 14.34
C ASP A 52 0.41 -3.81 13.92
N GLY A 53 -0.17 -2.69 14.34
CA GLY A 53 0.35 -1.35 14.08
C GLY A 53 1.65 -1.02 14.80
N SER A 54 2.07 -1.81 15.81
CA SER A 54 3.38 -1.63 16.46
C SER A 54 4.55 -2.03 15.56
N SER A 55 4.27 -2.83 14.53
CA SER A 55 5.24 -3.15 13.48
C SER A 55 5.56 -1.96 12.57
N ILE A 56 4.78 -0.88 12.65
CA ILE A 56 4.96 0.32 11.83
C ILE A 56 5.61 1.41 12.66
N ALA A 57 6.82 1.80 12.28
CA ALA A 57 7.58 2.81 13.00
C ALA A 57 6.80 4.15 13.11
N GLY A 58 6.65 4.63 14.34
CA GLY A 58 5.98 5.89 14.65
C GLY A 58 4.45 5.82 14.77
N TRP A 59 3.85 4.63 14.71
CA TRP A 59 2.40 4.48 14.90
C TRP A 59 2.04 4.15 16.35
N LYS A 60 1.91 2.88 16.70
CA LYS A 60 1.37 2.43 18.00
C LYS A 60 2.47 1.85 18.89
N ALA A 61 2.24 1.87 20.20
CA ALA A 61 3.02 1.09 21.14
C ALA A 61 2.48 -0.35 21.20
N ILE A 62 3.31 -1.28 21.66
CA ILE A 62 2.99 -2.72 21.66
C ILE A 62 1.75 -3.08 22.51
N ASN A 63 1.43 -2.26 23.49
CA ASN A 63 0.27 -2.45 24.38
C ASN A 63 -1.07 -1.92 23.79
N GLU A 64 -1.03 -1.25 22.65
CA GLU A 64 -2.18 -0.72 21.94
C GLU A 64 -2.01 -0.92 20.43
N SER A 65 -1.55 -2.09 20.03
CA SER A 65 -1.01 -2.33 18.68
C SER A 65 -2.06 -2.52 17.60
N ASP A 66 -3.25 -2.99 17.97
CA ASP A 66 -4.28 -3.34 16.99
C ASP A 66 -4.75 -2.16 16.15
N MET A 67 -4.74 -2.35 14.84
CA MET A 67 -5.19 -1.40 13.84
C MET A 67 -6.02 -2.13 12.78
N THR A 68 -6.92 -1.41 12.11
CA THR A 68 -7.75 -1.96 11.04
C THR A 68 -7.30 -1.44 9.68
N LEU A 69 -7.00 -2.38 8.76
CA LEU A 69 -6.89 -2.10 7.33
C LEU A 69 -8.30 -2.09 6.74
N MET A 70 -8.72 -0.95 6.20
CA MET A 70 -10.00 -0.80 5.51
C MET A 70 -9.76 -0.69 4.01
N PRO A 71 -9.98 -1.75 3.22
CA PRO A 71 -9.69 -1.74 1.80
C PRO A 71 -10.60 -0.77 1.04
N ASP A 72 -10.00 0.02 0.14
CA ASP A 72 -10.74 0.85 -0.80
C ASP A 72 -10.89 0.10 -2.14
N PRO A 73 -12.06 -0.46 -2.45
CA PRO A 73 -12.26 -1.26 -3.66
C PRO A 73 -12.04 -0.45 -4.94
N SER A 74 -12.17 0.88 -4.89
CA SER A 74 -11.96 1.72 -6.07
C SER A 74 -10.50 1.74 -6.55
N THR A 75 -9.55 1.33 -5.69
CA THR A 75 -8.11 1.26 -5.96
C THR A 75 -7.65 -0.11 -6.44
N ALA A 76 -8.54 -1.11 -6.47
CA ALA A 76 -8.20 -2.48 -6.82
C ALA A 76 -7.64 -2.58 -8.24
N GLN A 77 -6.45 -3.15 -8.37
CA GLN A 77 -5.76 -3.38 -9.64
C GLN A 77 -4.95 -4.67 -9.60
N ILE A 78 -4.83 -5.33 -10.75
CA ILE A 78 -3.95 -6.49 -10.88
C ILE A 78 -2.51 -6.00 -10.92
N ASP A 79 -1.67 -6.56 -10.05
CA ASP A 79 -0.24 -6.24 -10.03
C ASP A 79 0.48 -7.00 -11.15
N PRO A 80 1.14 -6.30 -12.09
CA PRO A 80 1.78 -6.94 -13.23
C PRO A 80 3.14 -7.57 -12.92
N PHE A 81 3.70 -7.37 -11.73
CA PHE A 81 5.06 -7.76 -11.39
C PHE A 81 5.16 -9.06 -10.57
N PHE A 82 4.08 -9.48 -9.93
CA PHE A 82 4.09 -10.73 -9.18
C PHE A 82 4.04 -11.95 -10.11
N ALA A 83 4.78 -12.99 -9.75
CA ALA A 83 4.77 -14.26 -10.49
C ALA A 83 3.42 -14.99 -10.42
N ALA A 84 2.75 -14.92 -9.28
CA ALA A 84 1.38 -15.42 -9.11
C ALA A 84 0.37 -14.29 -9.35
N PRO A 85 -0.81 -14.57 -9.93
CA PRO A 85 -1.85 -13.57 -10.11
C PRO A 85 -2.24 -12.92 -8.77
N THR A 86 -1.88 -11.66 -8.61
CA THR A 86 -2.07 -10.89 -7.37
C THR A 86 -2.84 -9.61 -7.67
N MET A 87 -3.80 -9.29 -6.81
CA MET A 87 -4.51 -8.01 -6.84
C MET A 87 -4.01 -7.13 -5.70
N SER A 88 -3.61 -5.91 -5.99
CA SER A 88 -3.29 -4.91 -4.98
C SER A 88 -4.48 -4.00 -4.71
N ILE A 89 -4.71 -3.68 -3.43
CA ILE A 89 -5.76 -2.77 -2.98
C ILE A 89 -5.17 -1.83 -1.93
N VAL A 90 -5.38 -0.52 -2.10
CA VAL A 90 -4.93 0.47 -1.11
C VAL A 90 -5.96 0.55 0.01
N CYS A 91 -5.48 0.60 1.25
CA CYS A 91 -6.30 0.65 2.45
C CYS A 91 -6.20 1.99 3.16
N ASP A 92 -7.28 2.39 3.78
CA ASP A 92 -7.29 3.36 4.88
C ASP A 92 -6.94 2.64 6.18
N ILE A 93 -6.43 3.38 7.16
CA ILE A 93 -6.14 2.86 8.49
C ILE A 93 -7.16 3.42 9.48
N LEU A 94 -7.83 2.52 10.21
CA LEU A 94 -8.78 2.90 11.24
C LEU A 94 -8.29 2.48 12.62
N ASP A 95 -8.70 3.23 13.62
CA ASP A 95 -8.58 2.84 15.02
C ASP A 95 -9.72 1.86 15.35
N PRO A 96 -9.44 0.63 15.77
CA PRO A 96 -10.47 -0.40 15.95
C PRO A 96 -11.41 -0.08 17.13
N GLY A 97 -10.95 0.67 18.13
CA GLY A 97 -11.76 1.04 19.29
C GLY A 97 -12.83 2.08 18.97
N THR A 98 -12.57 2.94 17.99
CA THR A 98 -13.47 4.04 17.63
C THR A 98 -14.07 3.90 16.24
N GLY A 99 -13.51 3.07 15.38
CA GLY A 99 -13.86 2.97 13.96
C GLY A 99 -13.50 4.23 13.15
N GLN A 100 -12.77 5.17 13.75
CA GLN A 100 -12.40 6.42 13.10
C GLN A 100 -11.07 6.33 12.37
N PRO A 101 -10.85 7.14 11.31
CA PRO A 101 -9.58 7.20 10.63
C PRO A 101 -8.43 7.50 11.59
N TYR A 102 -7.37 6.71 11.51
CA TYR A 102 -6.18 6.91 12.33
C TYR A 102 -5.48 8.23 11.96
N ASN A 103 -5.15 9.02 12.96
CA ASN A 103 -4.67 10.40 12.76
C ASN A 103 -3.24 10.50 12.17
N ARG A 104 -2.48 9.40 12.16
CA ARG A 104 -1.13 9.32 11.56
C ARG A 104 -1.11 8.54 10.25
N ASP A 105 -2.29 8.22 9.70
CA ASP A 105 -2.38 7.65 8.35
C ASP A 105 -2.20 8.76 7.31
N PRO A 106 -1.13 8.73 6.48
CA PRO A 106 -0.90 9.73 5.43
C PRO A 106 -2.07 9.85 4.44
N ARG A 107 -2.71 8.71 4.10
CA ARG A 107 -3.89 8.72 3.23
C ARG A 107 -5.08 9.42 3.89
N GLY A 108 -5.28 9.18 5.17
CA GLY A 108 -6.30 9.86 5.98
C GLY A 108 -6.07 11.37 6.04
N ILE A 109 -4.82 11.82 6.13
CA ILE A 109 -4.44 13.23 6.11
C ILE A 109 -4.74 13.86 4.74
N ALA A 110 -4.42 13.18 3.64
CA ALA A 110 -4.72 13.64 2.30
C ALA A 110 -6.24 13.81 2.08
N LYS A 111 -7.05 12.86 2.53
CA LYS A 111 -8.52 12.96 2.50
C LYS A 111 -9.05 14.16 3.32
N LYS A 112 -8.45 14.43 4.47
CA LYS A 112 -8.80 15.62 5.29
C LYS A 112 -8.45 16.91 4.57
N ALA A 113 -7.31 16.99 3.92
CA ALA A 113 -6.87 18.16 3.15
C ALA A 113 -7.83 18.44 1.98
N GLU A 114 -8.24 17.40 1.27
CA GLU A 114 -9.23 17.50 0.18
C GLU A 114 -10.61 17.96 0.69
N ALA A 115 -11.07 17.40 1.79
CA ALA A 115 -12.32 17.83 2.43
C ALA A 115 -12.25 19.28 2.92
N TYR A 116 -11.12 19.70 3.47
CA TYR A 116 -10.89 21.08 3.89
C TYR A 116 -10.94 22.04 2.69
N LEU A 117 -10.27 21.74 1.57
CA LEU A 117 -10.34 22.55 0.37
C LEU A 117 -11.81 22.78 -0.06
N LYS A 118 -12.58 21.70 -0.16
CA LYS A 118 -14.01 21.78 -0.50
C LYS A 118 -14.79 22.67 0.47
N SER A 119 -14.50 22.57 1.76
CA SER A 119 -15.19 23.38 2.80
C SER A 119 -14.91 24.88 2.73
N THR A 120 -13.77 25.28 2.16
CA THR A 120 -13.40 26.70 1.96
C THR A 120 -14.16 27.38 0.85
N GLY A 121 -14.74 26.62 -0.07
CA GLY A 121 -15.38 27.15 -1.30
C GLY A 121 -14.41 27.74 -2.32
N ILE A 122 -13.08 27.69 -2.08
CA ILE A 122 -12.05 28.18 -3.02
C ILE A 122 -11.88 27.22 -4.20
N GLY A 123 -12.00 25.90 -3.94
CA GLY A 123 -11.88 24.85 -4.93
C GLY A 123 -12.50 23.56 -4.43
N ASP A 124 -12.75 22.64 -5.35
CA ASP A 124 -13.34 21.31 -5.06
C ASP A 124 -12.43 20.14 -5.46
N THR A 125 -11.37 20.43 -6.21
CA THR A 125 -10.49 19.41 -6.79
C THR A 125 -9.04 19.84 -6.70
N VAL A 126 -8.17 18.87 -6.37
CA VAL A 126 -6.71 19.02 -6.42
C VAL A 126 -6.16 18.13 -7.52
N TYR A 127 -5.39 18.71 -8.43
CA TYR A 127 -4.62 17.96 -9.42
C TYR A 127 -3.17 17.87 -8.98
N VAL A 128 -2.61 16.67 -9.00
CA VAL A 128 -1.23 16.38 -8.60
C VAL A 128 -0.53 15.70 -9.77
N GLY A 129 0.66 16.17 -10.12
CA GLY A 129 1.52 15.55 -11.13
C GLY A 129 2.68 14.81 -10.43
N PRO A 130 2.59 13.49 -10.20
CA PRO A 130 3.70 12.74 -9.61
C PRO A 130 4.87 12.62 -10.59
N GLU A 131 6.08 12.75 -10.07
CA GLU A 131 7.33 12.51 -10.81
C GLU A 131 8.01 11.28 -10.20
N ALA A 132 7.78 10.10 -10.81
CA ALA A 132 8.35 8.85 -10.33
C ALA A 132 9.75 8.66 -10.92
N GLU A 133 10.78 8.78 -10.08
CA GLU A 133 12.19 8.57 -10.45
C GLU A 133 12.65 7.18 -10.02
N PHE A 134 13.34 6.49 -10.90
CA PHE A 134 13.89 5.15 -10.63
C PHE A 134 15.11 4.86 -11.50
N PHE A 135 15.91 3.88 -11.04
CA PHE A 135 17.05 3.37 -11.80
C PHE A 135 16.70 2.04 -12.45
N ILE A 136 17.25 1.82 -13.64
CA ILE A 136 17.21 0.52 -14.34
C ILE A 136 18.63 -0.05 -14.34
N PHE A 137 18.77 -1.27 -13.83
CA PHE A 137 20.05 -1.96 -13.76
C PHE A 137 20.07 -3.20 -14.64
N ASP A 138 21.20 -3.50 -15.26
CA ASP A 138 21.44 -4.75 -16.00
C ASP A 138 21.68 -5.91 -15.02
N ASP A 139 22.31 -5.65 -13.88
CA ASP A 139 22.55 -6.64 -12.83
C ASP A 139 22.53 -5.99 -11.44
N VAL A 140 21.94 -6.68 -10.48
CA VAL A 140 21.94 -6.29 -9.06
C VAL A 140 22.30 -7.48 -8.21
N LYS A 141 23.41 -7.37 -7.47
CA LYS A 141 23.81 -8.36 -6.45
C LYS A 141 23.84 -7.68 -5.09
N PHE A 142 23.31 -8.34 -4.08
CA PHE A 142 23.36 -7.84 -2.72
C PHE A 142 23.59 -8.96 -1.71
N MET A 143 24.19 -8.61 -0.58
CA MET A 143 24.33 -9.45 0.60
C MET A 143 23.78 -8.69 1.78
N ALA A 144 22.95 -9.32 2.57
CA ALA A 144 22.30 -8.72 3.75
C ALA A 144 22.36 -9.65 4.96
N ASP A 145 23.48 -10.35 5.13
CA ASP A 145 23.73 -11.21 6.29
C ASP A 145 24.14 -10.38 7.50
N PRO A 146 23.92 -10.86 8.73
CA PRO A 146 24.30 -10.16 9.96
C PRO A 146 25.79 -9.76 10.04
N TYR A 147 26.66 -10.51 9.38
CA TYR A 147 28.11 -10.33 9.42
C TYR A 147 28.73 -9.84 8.11
N ASN A 148 27.94 -9.79 7.05
CA ASN A 148 28.41 -9.40 5.74
C ASN A 148 27.31 -8.69 4.95
N THR A 149 27.51 -7.41 4.69
CA THR A 149 26.56 -6.58 3.95
C THR A 149 27.26 -5.89 2.78
N GLY A 150 26.58 -5.79 1.67
CA GLY A 150 27.10 -5.09 0.50
C GLY A 150 26.17 -5.23 -0.69
N PHE A 151 26.48 -4.47 -1.73
CA PHE A 151 25.78 -4.57 -3.01
C PHE A 151 26.73 -4.29 -4.16
N LYS A 152 26.39 -4.83 -5.32
CA LYS A 152 27.01 -4.51 -6.61
C LYS A 152 25.89 -4.24 -7.62
N LEU A 153 25.99 -3.14 -8.31
CA LEU A 153 25.08 -2.73 -9.37
C LEU A 153 25.86 -2.70 -10.67
N ASP A 154 25.20 -3.04 -11.76
CA ASP A 154 25.74 -2.91 -13.11
C ASP A 154 24.69 -2.34 -14.06
N HIS A 155 25.06 -1.37 -14.87
CA HIS A 155 24.27 -0.83 -15.98
C HIS A 155 25.19 -0.13 -16.98
N SER A 156 24.74 -0.02 -18.21
CA SER A 156 25.51 0.51 -19.34
C SER A 156 26.00 1.96 -19.18
N GLU A 157 25.35 2.74 -18.34
CA GLU A 157 25.68 4.16 -18.09
C GLU A 157 26.55 4.39 -16.86
N LEU A 158 27.07 3.31 -16.19
CA LEU A 158 28.00 3.48 -15.09
C LEU A 158 29.31 4.13 -15.58
N PRO A 159 29.85 5.12 -14.86
CA PRO A 159 31.12 5.77 -15.23
C PRO A 159 32.30 4.79 -15.31
N THR A 160 32.21 3.64 -14.65
CA THR A 160 33.24 2.58 -14.67
C THR A 160 33.14 1.66 -15.89
N ASN A 161 32.04 1.76 -16.67
CA ASN A 161 31.81 0.97 -17.89
C ASN A 161 32.14 1.79 -19.15
N GLY A 162 32.79 2.93 -19.02
CA GLY A 162 33.30 3.70 -20.14
C GLY A 162 34.50 2.99 -20.80
N ASP A 163 34.57 3.08 -22.13
CA ASP A 163 35.69 2.58 -22.97
C ASP A 163 37.04 3.19 -22.60
#